data_8610f64e3c3daaa767940a1d1613293c
#
_entry.id   8610f64e3c3daaa767940a1d1613293c
#
_cell.length_a   1.000
_cell.length_b   1.000
_cell.length_c   1.000
_cell.angle_alpha   90.00
_cell.angle_beta   90.00
_cell.angle_gamma   90.00
#
_symmetry.space_group_name_H-M   'P 1'
#
loop_
_entity.id
_entity.type
_entity.pdbx_description
1 polymer ?
#
loop_
_entity_poly.entity_id
_entity_poly.type
_entity_poly.pdbx_seq_one_letter_code
_entity_poly.pdbx_strand_id
1 'polypeptide(L)'
;NTGQLTTPANGLVAYPAYTPATGAAPITLNLDLSDTTQYGSSFAVNAIVQDGYTTGRLIGIDTDASGIVQARFTNGRSEPLGQIALAQFSNPNGLQQLGDTNWGDTFTSGQALRGAAGNAGLGLIQSGALEASNVDITEQLVNMITSQRNFQANAQMISTSVQVTQTIINIR
;
A
#
# COMPACT_ATOMS: atom_id res chain seq x y z
N ASN A 1 -58.36 4.24 -14.92
CA ASN A 1 -57.58 4.10 -13.68
C ASN A 1 -56.39 3.17 -13.96
N THR A 2 -55.17 3.74 -13.98
CA THR A 2 -53.97 2.99 -14.28
C THR A 2 -53.38 2.25 -13.05
N GLY A 3 -54.01 2.43 -11.87
CA GLY A 3 -53.50 1.89 -10.60
C GLY A 3 -52.20 2.53 -10.10
N GLN A 4 -51.75 3.59 -10.75
CA GLN A 4 -50.48 4.28 -10.38
C GLN A 4 -50.71 5.35 -9.30
N LEU A 5 -49.67 5.60 -8.54
CA LEU A 5 -49.64 6.63 -7.49
C LEU A 5 -49.83 8.05 -8.11
N THR A 6 -50.74 8.83 -7.59
CA THR A 6 -50.99 10.20 -8.07
C THR A 6 -50.37 11.28 -7.19
N THR A 7 -50.08 10.96 -5.95
CA THR A 7 -49.47 11.92 -4.97
C THR A 7 -48.51 11.13 -4.06
N PRO A 8 -47.24 11.50 -3.97
CA PRO A 8 -46.54 12.51 -4.79
C PRO A 8 -46.37 12.06 -6.25
N ALA A 9 -46.45 13.01 -7.20
CA ALA A 9 -46.44 12.72 -8.64
C ALA A 9 -45.16 12.02 -9.15
N ASN A 10 -44.04 12.18 -8.44
CA ASN A 10 -42.77 11.54 -8.73
C ASN A 10 -42.52 10.25 -7.91
N GLY A 11 -43.47 9.85 -7.06
CA GLY A 11 -43.33 8.70 -6.17
C GLY A 11 -42.32 8.87 -5.02
N LEU A 12 -41.62 10.00 -4.95
CA LEU A 12 -40.58 10.24 -3.94
C LEU A 12 -41.11 11.00 -2.73
N VAL A 13 -40.90 10.44 -1.55
CA VAL A 13 -41.16 11.10 -0.26
C VAL A 13 -39.84 11.35 0.44
N ALA A 14 -39.43 12.61 0.49
CA ALA A 14 -38.25 13.04 1.22
C ALA A 14 -38.57 13.35 2.66
N TYR A 15 -37.83 12.81 3.59
CA TYR A 15 -37.92 13.13 5.01
C TYR A 15 -36.85 14.14 5.39
N PRO A 16 -37.13 15.03 6.39
CA PRO A 16 -36.10 15.91 6.91
C PRO A 16 -34.89 15.15 7.43
N ALA A 17 -33.70 15.67 7.18
CA ALA A 17 -32.48 15.05 7.66
C ALA A 17 -32.48 14.94 9.19
N TYR A 18 -32.26 13.76 9.70
CA TYR A 18 -32.10 13.51 11.14
C TYR A 18 -30.63 13.59 11.52
N THR A 19 -30.29 14.50 12.42
CA THR A 19 -28.92 14.62 12.94
C THR A 19 -28.84 13.92 14.29
N PRO A 20 -28.11 12.79 14.40
CA PRO A 20 -27.96 12.07 15.66
C PRO A 20 -27.17 12.88 16.68
N ALA A 21 -27.59 12.85 17.94
CA ALA A 21 -26.89 13.51 19.06
C ALA A 21 -25.51 12.90 19.37
N THR A 22 -25.20 11.76 18.77
CA THR A 22 -23.93 11.05 18.93
C THR A 22 -22.78 11.62 18.10
N GLY A 23 -23.01 12.70 17.32
CA GLY A 23 -22.01 13.29 16.43
C GLY A 23 -21.79 12.52 15.11
N ALA A 24 -22.63 11.52 14.82
CA ALA A 24 -22.63 10.85 13.52
C ALA A 24 -23.16 11.77 12.41
N ALA A 25 -22.80 11.46 11.16
CA ALA A 25 -23.28 12.19 10.00
C ALA A 25 -24.83 12.20 9.94
N PRO A 26 -25.46 13.28 9.43
CA PRO A 26 -26.90 13.35 9.28
C PRO A 26 -27.41 12.19 8.40
N ILE A 27 -28.55 11.61 8.82
CA ILE A 27 -29.24 10.56 8.08
C ILE A 27 -30.30 11.22 7.20
N THR A 28 -30.21 11.06 5.89
CA THR A 28 -31.25 11.48 4.94
C THR A 28 -32.02 10.25 4.48
N LEU A 29 -33.31 10.27 4.61
CA LEU A 29 -34.18 9.18 4.16
C LEU A 29 -35.05 9.68 3.01
N ASN A 30 -34.97 9.03 1.87
CA ASN A 30 -35.87 9.21 0.75
C ASN A 30 -36.59 7.88 0.51
N LEU A 31 -37.93 7.92 0.54
CA LEU A 31 -38.72 6.75 0.26
C LEU A 31 -39.22 6.83 -1.19
N ASP A 32 -38.82 5.85 -2.02
CA ASP A 32 -39.25 5.74 -3.39
C ASP A 32 -40.43 4.78 -3.47
N LEU A 33 -41.57 5.31 -3.84
CA LEU A 33 -42.84 4.60 -4.03
C LEU A 33 -43.26 4.56 -5.50
N SER A 34 -42.35 4.89 -6.44
CA SER A 34 -42.69 5.01 -7.87
C SER A 34 -43.24 3.71 -8.46
N ASP A 35 -42.78 2.54 -7.96
CA ASP A 35 -43.20 1.23 -8.39
C ASP A 35 -44.46 0.70 -7.65
N THR A 36 -45.04 1.54 -6.78
CA THR A 36 -46.23 1.16 -6.02
C THR A 36 -47.47 1.26 -6.89
N THR A 37 -48.29 0.22 -6.87
CA THR A 37 -49.55 0.17 -7.62
C THR A 37 -50.74 -0.13 -6.69
N GLN A 38 -51.91 0.43 -6.97
CA GLN A 38 -53.14 0.18 -6.22
C GLN A 38 -54.19 -0.45 -7.11
N TYR A 39 -54.51 -1.68 -6.81
CA TYR A 39 -55.60 -2.44 -7.45
C TYR A 39 -56.59 -2.96 -6.40
N GLY A 40 -57.67 -3.58 -6.79
CA GLY A 40 -58.71 -4.11 -5.89
C GLY A 40 -58.31 -5.37 -5.10
N SER A 41 -57.01 -5.63 -4.92
CA SER A 41 -56.46 -6.72 -4.12
C SER A 41 -56.07 -6.28 -2.71
N SER A 42 -55.91 -7.23 -1.78
CA SER A 42 -55.39 -6.94 -0.45
C SER A 42 -53.97 -6.38 -0.50
N PHE A 43 -53.60 -5.54 0.46
CA PHE A 43 -52.26 -4.97 0.59
C PHE A 43 -51.19 -6.05 0.73
N ALA A 44 -50.16 -5.99 -0.06
CA ALA A 44 -48.97 -6.84 0.03
C ALA A 44 -47.70 -6.01 -0.33
N VAL A 45 -46.62 -6.25 0.37
CA VAL A 45 -45.31 -5.71 0.02
C VAL A 45 -44.55 -6.80 -0.73
N ASN A 46 -44.38 -6.62 -2.03
CA ASN A 46 -43.73 -7.61 -2.90
C ASN A 46 -42.19 -7.50 -2.90
N ALA A 47 -41.69 -6.31 -2.73
CA ALA A 47 -40.24 -6.05 -2.65
C ALA A 47 -39.95 -4.82 -1.80
N ILE A 48 -38.84 -4.87 -1.08
CA ILE A 48 -38.23 -3.76 -0.39
C ILE A 48 -36.74 -3.74 -0.71
N VAL A 49 -36.24 -2.61 -1.18
CA VAL A 49 -34.82 -2.41 -1.46
C VAL A 49 -34.33 -1.26 -0.59
N GLN A 50 -33.23 -1.47 0.11
CA GLN A 50 -32.61 -0.42 0.93
C GLN A 50 -31.11 -0.32 0.62
N ASP A 51 -30.59 0.89 0.61
CA ASP A 51 -29.16 1.18 0.42
C ASP A 51 -28.43 1.50 1.75
N GLY A 52 -29.18 1.55 2.85
CA GLY A 52 -28.67 1.77 4.18
C GLY A 52 -27.93 0.55 4.75
N TYR A 53 -26.95 0.80 5.61
CA TYR A 53 -26.18 -0.22 6.29
C TYR A 53 -26.24 -0.06 7.79
N THR A 54 -26.17 -1.18 8.52
CA THR A 54 -26.06 -1.16 9.97
C THR A 54 -24.70 -0.61 10.40
N THR A 55 -24.59 -0.15 11.66
CA THR A 55 -23.32 0.28 12.25
C THR A 55 -22.27 -0.83 12.12
N GLY A 56 -21.11 -0.50 11.54
CA GLY A 56 -19.98 -1.39 11.37
C GLY A 56 -18.85 -1.03 12.33
N ARG A 57 -18.15 -2.05 12.82
CA ARG A 57 -16.88 -1.89 13.55
C ARG A 57 -15.75 -2.31 12.62
N LEU A 58 -14.59 -1.63 12.70
CA LEU A 58 -13.40 -2.00 11.93
C LEU A 58 -12.95 -3.42 12.31
N ILE A 59 -12.82 -4.29 11.31
CA ILE A 59 -12.30 -5.67 11.45
C ILE A 59 -10.81 -5.70 11.12
N GLY A 60 -10.41 -4.98 10.07
CA GLY A 60 -9.04 -4.99 9.59
C GLY A 60 -8.82 -4.04 8.43
N ILE A 61 -7.56 -3.90 8.07
CA ILE A 61 -7.10 -3.09 6.94
C ILE A 61 -6.42 -4.04 5.95
N ASP A 62 -6.82 -3.96 4.68
CA ASP A 62 -6.22 -4.70 3.58
C ASP A 62 -5.69 -3.75 2.53
N THR A 63 -4.68 -4.21 1.81
CA THR A 63 -4.16 -3.49 0.64
C THR A 63 -4.31 -4.38 -0.58
N ASP A 64 -4.89 -3.87 -1.64
CA ASP A 64 -5.01 -4.61 -2.89
C ASP A 64 -3.74 -4.49 -3.77
N ALA A 65 -3.71 -5.21 -4.89
CA ALA A 65 -2.56 -5.20 -5.81
C ALA A 65 -2.32 -3.83 -6.49
N SER A 66 -3.33 -2.96 -6.54
CA SER A 66 -3.22 -1.58 -7.04
C SER A 66 -2.72 -0.60 -5.98
N GLY A 67 -2.50 -1.09 -4.75
CA GLY A 67 -2.02 -0.29 -3.63
C GLY A 67 -3.10 0.49 -2.91
N ILE A 68 -4.38 0.24 -3.18
CA ILE A 68 -5.48 0.86 -2.45
C ILE A 68 -5.59 0.21 -1.08
N VAL A 69 -5.48 1.02 -0.04
CA VAL A 69 -5.66 0.60 1.35
C VAL A 69 -7.13 0.73 1.71
N GLN A 70 -7.76 -0.40 2.08
CA GLN A 70 -9.18 -0.49 2.39
C GLN A 70 -9.39 -0.88 3.84
N ALA A 71 -10.29 -0.17 4.53
CA ALA A 71 -10.80 -0.57 5.83
C ALA A 71 -12.00 -1.49 5.66
N ARG A 72 -11.98 -2.67 6.27
CA ARG A 72 -13.12 -3.60 6.29
C ARG A 72 -13.88 -3.52 7.59
N PHE A 73 -15.21 -3.50 7.47
CA PHE A 73 -16.13 -3.38 8.61
C PHE A 73 -17.00 -4.63 8.81
N THR A 74 -17.49 -4.82 10.03
CA THR A 74 -18.37 -5.95 10.41
C THR A 74 -19.70 -5.98 9.65
N ASN A 75 -20.13 -4.85 9.09
CA ASN A 75 -21.34 -4.74 8.28
C ASN A 75 -21.13 -5.14 6.80
N GLY A 76 -19.96 -5.70 6.46
CA GLY A 76 -19.60 -6.12 5.10
C GLY A 76 -19.16 -4.99 4.17
N ARG A 77 -19.09 -3.74 4.67
CA ARG A 77 -18.57 -2.63 3.87
C ARG A 77 -17.05 -2.57 3.89
N SER A 78 -16.49 -2.13 2.75
CA SER A 78 -15.09 -1.74 2.63
C SER A 78 -15.03 -0.28 2.22
N GLU A 79 -14.18 0.50 2.91
CA GLU A 79 -13.98 1.93 2.67
C GLU A 79 -12.53 2.18 2.26
N PRO A 80 -12.26 2.80 1.11
CA PRO A 80 -10.90 3.13 0.73
C PRO A 80 -10.38 4.28 1.60
N LEU A 81 -9.26 4.04 2.29
CA LEU A 81 -8.59 5.02 3.15
C LEU A 81 -7.57 5.87 2.39
N GLY A 82 -6.95 5.27 1.38
CA GLY A 82 -5.90 5.93 0.60
C GLY A 82 -5.23 4.96 -0.36
N GLN A 83 -4.19 5.43 -1.05
CA GLN A 83 -3.43 4.63 -2.00
C GLN A 83 -1.93 4.80 -1.77
N ILE A 84 -1.19 3.70 -1.84
CA ILE A 84 0.26 3.69 -1.77
C ILE A 84 0.81 4.15 -3.11
N ALA A 85 1.65 5.18 -3.08
CA ALA A 85 2.35 5.66 -4.27
C ALA A 85 3.67 4.90 -4.45
N LEU A 86 3.93 4.43 -5.68
CA LEU A 86 5.21 3.91 -6.09
C LEU A 86 6.04 5.02 -6.74
N ALA A 87 7.36 4.96 -6.57
CA ALA A 87 8.29 5.88 -7.18
C ALA A 87 9.29 5.12 -8.05
N GLN A 88 9.48 5.59 -9.27
CA GLN A 88 10.50 5.08 -10.20
C GLN A 88 11.55 6.17 -10.43
N PHE A 89 12.81 5.75 -10.51
CA PHE A 89 13.94 6.63 -10.78
C PHE A 89 14.62 6.21 -12.09
N SER A 90 15.11 7.18 -12.84
CA SER A 90 15.84 6.93 -14.09
C SER A 90 17.13 6.13 -13.84
N ASN A 91 17.79 6.37 -12.71
CA ASN A 91 18.98 5.63 -12.28
C ASN A 91 18.87 5.22 -10.81
N PRO A 92 18.35 4.02 -10.51
CA PRO A 92 18.22 3.53 -9.13
C PRO A 92 19.56 3.44 -8.37
N ASN A 93 20.67 3.19 -9.08
CA ASN A 93 22.00 3.10 -8.48
C ASN A 93 22.55 4.45 -8.01
N GLY A 94 21.94 5.54 -8.46
CA GLY A 94 22.29 6.90 -8.02
C GLY A 94 21.59 7.34 -6.74
N LEU A 95 20.72 6.51 -6.15
CA LEU A 95 20.03 6.82 -4.91
C LEU A 95 21.01 6.80 -3.73
N GLN A 96 20.84 7.73 -2.78
CA GLN A 96 21.60 7.77 -1.55
C GLN A 96 20.88 7.00 -0.46
N GLN A 97 21.58 6.06 0.18
CA GLN A 97 21.07 5.36 1.35
C GLN A 97 21.08 6.27 2.58
N LEU A 98 19.93 6.45 3.21
CA LEU A 98 19.74 7.28 4.40
C LEU A 98 19.72 6.48 5.71
N GLY A 99 19.76 5.15 5.65
CA GLY A 99 19.57 4.22 6.76
C GLY A 99 18.14 3.76 6.91
N ASP A 100 17.91 2.75 7.78
CA ASP A 100 16.58 2.15 8.04
C ASP A 100 15.77 1.79 6.78
N THR A 101 16.46 1.25 5.76
CA THR A 101 15.89 0.92 4.44
C THR A 101 15.34 2.12 3.65
N ASN A 102 15.63 3.35 4.08
CA ASN A 102 15.21 4.57 3.37
C ASN A 102 16.26 5.00 2.34
N TRP A 103 15.76 5.52 1.22
CA TRP A 103 16.57 6.01 0.11
C TRP A 103 16.17 7.44 -0.23
N GLY A 104 17.15 8.28 -0.47
CA GLY A 104 16.95 9.66 -0.92
C GLY A 104 17.28 9.81 -2.39
N ASP A 105 16.58 10.72 -3.06
CA ASP A 105 16.91 11.12 -4.41
C ASP A 105 18.18 11.98 -4.46
N THR A 106 18.94 11.84 -5.52
CA THR A 106 20.15 12.63 -5.78
C THR A 106 20.09 13.20 -7.20
N PHE A 107 21.00 14.10 -7.52
CA PHE A 107 21.12 14.61 -8.87
C PHE A 107 21.38 13.49 -9.90
N THR A 108 22.11 12.46 -9.50
CA THR A 108 22.45 11.31 -10.37
C THR A 108 21.32 10.29 -10.50
N SER A 109 20.41 10.19 -9.52
CA SER A 109 19.23 9.31 -9.60
C SER A 109 18.15 9.87 -10.51
N GLY A 110 18.13 11.20 -10.69
CA GLY A 110 17.03 11.92 -11.30
C GLY A 110 15.85 12.10 -10.35
N GLN A 111 14.81 12.80 -10.84
CA GLN A 111 13.59 13.04 -10.07
C GLN A 111 12.72 11.76 -9.97
N ALA A 112 12.05 11.62 -8.84
CA ALA A 112 11.10 10.53 -8.62
C ALA A 112 9.87 10.67 -9.51
N LEU A 113 9.64 9.73 -10.41
CA LEU A 113 8.38 9.58 -11.13
C LEU A 113 7.42 8.78 -10.25
N ARG A 114 6.44 9.47 -9.67
CA ARG A 114 5.47 8.86 -8.74
C ARG A 114 4.20 8.47 -9.47
N GLY A 115 3.64 7.32 -9.12
CA GLY A 115 2.40 6.81 -9.70
C GLY A 115 1.74 5.74 -8.86
N ALA A 116 0.53 5.37 -9.24
CA ALA A 116 -0.17 4.24 -8.66
C ALA A 116 0.43 2.91 -9.19
N ALA A 117 0.37 1.86 -8.39
CA ALA A 117 0.79 0.53 -8.82
C ALA A 117 0.00 0.08 -10.06
N GLY A 118 0.70 -0.58 -10.99
CA GLY A 118 0.14 -1.03 -12.26
C GLY A 118 0.04 0.03 -13.36
N ASN A 119 0.36 1.30 -13.09
CA ASN A 119 0.34 2.37 -14.08
C ASN A 119 1.75 2.68 -14.61
N ALA A 120 1.85 3.11 -15.86
CA ALA A 120 3.06 3.68 -16.48
C ALA A 120 4.34 2.85 -16.30
N GLY A 121 4.24 1.52 -16.33
CA GLY A 121 5.38 0.62 -16.16
C GLY A 121 5.77 0.34 -14.71
N LEU A 122 5.02 0.87 -13.73
CA LEU A 122 5.16 0.52 -12.33
C LEU A 122 4.57 -0.87 -12.05
N GLY A 123 5.25 -1.67 -11.22
CA GLY A 123 4.79 -2.99 -10.82
C GLY A 123 3.55 -2.97 -9.94
N LEU A 124 3.03 -4.15 -9.63
CA LEU A 124 1.93 -4.34 -8.67
C LEU A 124 2.50 -4.49 -7.26
N ILE A 125 1.66 -4.17 -6.27
CA ILE A 125 1.99 -4.35 -4.85
C ILE A 125 1.49 -5.74 -4.40
N GLN A 126 2.36 -6.48 -3.73
CA GLN A 126 1.98 -7.71 -3.04
C GLN A 126 1.77 -7.40 -1.57
N SER A 127 0.52 -7.43 -1.12
CA SER A 127 0.20 -7.23 0.29
C SER A 127 0.50 -8.47 1.13
N GLY A 128 0.73 -8.28 2.43
CA GLY A 128 0.97 -9.39 3.36
C GLY A 128 2.31 -10.11 3.18
N ALA A 129 3.22 -9.58 2.36
CA ALA A 129 4.55 -10.11 2.16
C ALA A 129 5.62 -9.11 2.63
N LEU A 130 6.70 -9.64 3.18
CA LEU A 130 7.91 -8.88 3.51
C LEU A 130 9.03 -9.33 2.58
N GLU A 131 9.79 -8.38 2.08
CA GLU A 131 10.98 -8.66 1.28
C GLU A 131 12.07 -9.25 2.17
N ALA A 132 12.58 -10.42 1.79
CA ALA A 132 13.73 -11.03 2.45
C ALA A 132 15.03 -10.38 1.97
N SER A 133 16.08 -10.40 2.83
CA SER A 133 17.42 -9.96 2.41
C SER A 133 17.96 -10.86 1.30
N ASN A 134 18.53 -10.25 0.26
CA ASN A 134 19.29 -10.96 -0.78
C ASN A 134 20.77 -11.13 -0.43
N VAL A 135 21.19 -10.74 0.76
CA VAL A 135 22.56 -10.88 1.26
C VAL A 135 22.70 -12.19 2.02
N ASP A 136 23.52 -13.11 1.52
CA ASP A 136 23.94 -14.31 2.25
C ASP A 136 25.09 -13.96 3.19
N ILE A 137 24.81 -14.05 4.50
CA ILE A 137 25.79 -13.74 5.56
C ILE A 137 26.98 -14.70 5.46
N THR A 138 26.76 -15.96 5.12
CA THR A 138 27.82 -16.98 5.02
C THR A 138 28.80 -16.63 3.90
N GLU A 139 28.28 -16.25 2.74
CA GLU A 139 29.10 -15.79 1.62
C GLU A 139 29.91 -14.54 1.97
N GLN A 140 29.29 -13.57 2.62
CA GLN A 140 29.96 -12.33 3.03
C GLN A 140 31.05 -12.59 4.07
N LEU A 141 30.85 -13.54 5.00
CA LEU A 141 31.86 -13.94 5.97
C LEU A 141 33.06 -14.62 5.29
N VAL A 142 32.81 -15.50 4.30
CA VAL A 142 33.89 -16.12 3.52
C VAL A 142 34.69 -15.08 2.74
N ASN A 143 34.01 -14.13 2.11
CA ASN A 143 34.66 -13.00 1.42
C ASN A 143 35.49 -12.14 2.36
N MET A 144 34.99 -11.88 3.57
CA MET A 144 35.74 -11.15 4.59
C MET A 144 36.98 -11.91 5.04
N ILE A 145 36.88 -13.22 5.33
CA ILE A 145 38.01 -14.06 5.73
C ILE A 145 39.06 -14.10 4.60
N THR A 146 38.63 -14.24 3.36
CA THR A 146 39.50 -14.23 2.20
C THR A 146 40.26 -12.89 2.07
N SER A 147 39.56 -11.79 2.24
CA SER A 147 40.15 -10.45 2.23
C SER A 147 41.15 -10.25 3.37
N GLN A 148 40.83 -10.74 4.58
CA GLN A 148 41.76 -10.71 5.72
C GLN A 148 43.03 -11.54 5.44
N ARG A 149 42.88 -12.75 4.87
CA ARG A 149 44.02 -13.58 4.51
C ARG A 149 44.91 -12.92 3.46
N ASN A 150 44.30 -12.31 2.44
CA ASN A 150 45.03 -11.58 1.40
C ASN A 150 45.79 -10.38 1.99
N PHE A 151 45.16 -9.65 2.91
CA PHE A 151 45.83 -8.56 3.62
C PHE A 151 47.02 -9.04 4.46
N GLN A 152 46.86 -10.13 5.22
CA GLN A 152 47.93 -10.75 5.99
C GLN A 152 49.08 -11.26 5.10
N ALA A 153 48.77 -11.90 3.98
CA ALA A 153 49.76 -12.37 3.01
C ALA A 153 50.56 -11.20 2.42
N ASN A 154 49.89 -10.13 2.04
CA ASN A 154 50.55 -8.91 1.53
C ASN A 154 51.46 -8.24 2.59
N ALA A 155 50.96 -8.15 3.84
CA ALA A 155 51.76 -7.63 4.95
C ALA A 155 53.00 -8.49 5.20
N GLN A 156 52.92 -9.84 5.13
CA GLN A 156 54.01 -10.74 5.27
C GLN A 156 54.99 -10.62 4.11
N MET A 157 54.54 -10.44 2.88
CA MET A 157 55.40 -10.19 1.71
C MET A 157 56.22 -8.90 1.88
N ILE A 158 55.59 -7.84 2.35
CA ILE A 158 56.32 -6.58 2.62
C ILE A 158 57.36 -6.77 3.71
N SER A 159 57.02 -7.46 4.80
CA SER A 159 57.97 -7.77 5.89
C SER A 159 59.16 -8.60 5.37
N THR A 160 58.91 -9.62 4.58
CA THR A 160 59.96 -10.46 3.97
C THR A 160 60.86 -9.66 3.02
N SER A 161 60.26 -8.80 2.20
CA SER A 161 61.00 -7.90 1.29
C SER A 161 61.95 -6.96 2.07
N VAL A 162 61.49 -6.39 3.19
CA VAL A 162 62.31 -5.56 4.06
C VAL A 162 63.46 -6.37 4.64
N GLN A 163 63.24 -7.60 5.12
CA GLN A 163 64.30 -8.49 5.67
C GLN A 163 65.33 -8.87 4.60
N VAL A 164 64.89 -9.19 3.40
CA VAL A 164 65.82 -9.48 2.27
C VAL A 164 66.68 -8.27 1.95
N THR A 165 66.06 -7.08 1.87
CA THR A 165 66.81 -5.84 1.62
C THR A 165 67.83 -5.56 2.72
N GLN A 166 67.41 -5.75 4.00
CA GLN A 166 68.36 -5.60 5.14
C GLN A 166 69.53 -6.59 5.08
N THR A 167 69.25 -7.85 4.69
CA THR A 167 70.27 -8.85 4.55
C THR A 167 71.27 -8.48 3.45
N ILE A 168 70.82 -7.97 2.31
CA ILE A 168 71.67 -7.51 1.19
C ILE A 168 72.54 -6.35 1.63
N ILE A 169 72.01 -5.40 2.40
CA ILE A 169 72.78 -4.26 2.92
C ILE A 169 73.86 -4.73 3.90
N ASN A 170 73.62 -5.75 4.71
CA ASN A 170 74.55 -6.25 5.70
C ASN A 170 75.63 -7.17 5.12
N ILE A 171 75.56 -7.61 3.86
CA ILE A 171 76.58 -8.39 3.17
C ILE A 171 77.72 -7.56 2.61
N ARG A 172 77.62 -6.22 2.70
CA ARG A 172 78.64 -5.30 2.17
C ARG A 172 79.66 -4.89 3.21
#